data_4da56aad3cb3df2696fd288734083af5
#
_entry.id   4da56aad3cb3df2696fd288734083af5
#
_cell.length_a   1.000
_cell.length_b   1.000
_cell.length_c   1.000
_cell.angle_alpha   90.00
_cell.angle_beta   90.00
_cell.angle_gamma   90.00
#
_symmetry.space_group_name_H-M   'P 1'
#
loop_
_entity.id
_entity.type
_entity.pdbx_description
1 polymer ?
#
loop_
_entity_poly.entity_id
_entity_poly.type
_entity_poly.pdbx_seq_one_letter_code
_entity_poly.pdbx_strand_id
1 'polypeptide(L)' 'MATQNIEKLEQNVIDLQTQVAFMEHTIDTLNDIVTEQSQLLADQQRQLQLIYQKLESQTNGSQIQPFDLLSDRPPHY' A
#
# COMPACT_ATOMS: atom_id res chain seq x y z
N MET A 1 44.89 -12.76 23.69
CA MET A 1 44.12 -11.61 24.08
C MET A 1 43.85 -10.71 22.94
N ALA A 2 44.85 -10.18 22.25
CA ALA A 2 44.59 -9.40 21.06
C ALA A 2 43.88 -10.22 20.00
N THR A 3 44.25 -11.48 19.88
CA THR A 3 43.64 -12.40 18.94
C THR A 3 42.14 -12.58 19.22
N GLN A 4 41.82 -12.73 20.51
CA GLN A 4 40.41 -12.89 20.88
C GLN A 4 39.60 -11.65 20.57
N ASN A 5 40.21 -10.47 20.78
CA ASN A 5 39.50 -9.23 20.44
C ASN A 5 39.27 -9.10 18.98
N ILE A 6 40.22 -9.51 18.15
CA ILE A 6 40.08 -9.47 16.71
C ILE A 6 39.00 -10.43 16.26
N GLU A 7 39.00 -11.63 16.78
CA GLU A 7 37.99 -12.62 16.45
C GLU A 7 36.61 -12.14 16.82
N LYS A 8 36.50 -11.50 17.97
CA LYS A 8 35.24 -10.97 18.43
C LYS A 8 34.75 -9.87 17.52
N LEU A 9 35.65 -8.99 17.10
CA LEU A 9 35.31 -7.93 16.18
C LEU A 9 34.88 -8.49 14.82
N GLU A 10 35.59 -9.51 14.36
CA GLU A 10 35.21 -10.15 13.11
C GLU A 10 33.82 -10.74 13.20
N GLN A 11 33.51 -11.39 14.32
CA GLN A 11 32.19 -11.98 14.50
C GLN A 11 31.12 -10.90 14.55
N ASN A 12 31.43 -9.79 15.21
CA ASN A 12 30.50 -8.67 15.26
C ASN A 12 30.22 -8.12 13.87
N VAL A 13 31.25 -8.02 13.06
CA VAL A 13 31.06 -7.52 11.69
C VAL A 13 30.21 -8.48 10.88
N ILE A 14 30.44 -9.77 11.03
CA ILE A 14 29.63 -10.77 10.33
C ILE A 14 28.16 -10.65 10.76
N ASP A 15 27.94 -10.51 12.06
CA ASP A 15 26.58 -10.36 12.58
C ASP A 15 25.91 -9.12 12.03
N LEU A 16 26.64 -8.01 11.98
CA LEU A 16 26.11 -6.78 11.42
C LEU A 16 25.80 -6.91 9.93
N GLN A 17 26.68 -7.57 9.19
CA GLN A 17 26.45 -7.80 7.78
C GLN A 17 25.18 -8.62 7.55
N THR A 18 24.98 -9.62 8.40
CA THR A 18 23.79 -10.44 8.34
C THR A 18 22.53 -9.61 8.59
N GLN A 19 22.61 -8.75 9.61
CA GLN A 19 21.48 -7.87 9.93
C GLN A 19 21.17 -6.90 8.81
N VAL A 20 22.22 -6.33 8.21
CA VAL A 20 22.02 -5.41 7.09
C VAL A 20 21.39 -6.12 5.91
N ALA A 21 21.86 -7.32 5.60
CA ALA A 21 21.28 -8.09 4.50
C ALA A 21 19.81 -8.39 4.75
N PHE A 22 19.46 -8.70 5.97
CA PHE A 22 18.07 -8.95 6.33
C PHE A 22 17.23 -7.68 6.17
N MET A 23 17.78 -6.56 6.62
CA MET A 23 17.07 -5.29 6.49
C MET A 23 16.90 -4.87 5.04
N GLU A 24 17.91 -5.11 4.22
CA GLU A 24 17.80 -4.81 2.79
C GLU A 24 16.70 -5.64 2.15
N HIS A 25 16.63 -6.90 2.51
CA HIS A 25 15.58 -7.77 1.99
C HIS A 25 14.20 -7.26 2.44
N THR A 26 14.09 -6.85 3.68
CA THR A 26 12.84 -6.31 4.20
C THR A 26 12.42 -5.05 3.46
N ILE A 27 13.38 -4.17 3.19
CA ILE A 27 13.10 -2.94 2.45
C ILE A 27 12.61 -3.27 1.03
N ASP A 28 13.24 -4.22 0.39
CA ASP A 28 12.82 -4.62 -0.95
C ASP A 28 11.38 -5.14 -0.93
N THR A 29 11.07 -5.97 0.06
CA THR A 29 9.73 -6.50 0.21
C THR A 29 8.72 -5.37 0.45
N LEU A 30 9.06 -4.42 1.31
CA LEU A 30 8.19 -3.29 1.59
C LEU A 30 7.99 -2.43 0.36
N ASN A 31 9.03 -2.23 -0.43
CA ASN A 31 8.91 -1.48 -1.67
C ASN A 31 7.94 -2.15 -2.63
N ASP A 32 8.01 -3.46 -2.73
CA ASP A 32 7.08 -4.21 -3.58
C ASP A 32 5.65 -4.03 -3.10
N ILE A 33 5.44 -4.11 -1.79
CA ILE A 33 4.11 -3.96 -1.21
C ILE A 33 3.58 -2.55 -1.48
N VAL A 34 4.41 -1.54 -1.29
CA VAL A 34 4.00 -0.16 -1.53
C VAL A 34 3.63 0.04 -3.00
N THR A 35 4.41 -0.54 -3.90
CA THR A 35 4.13 -0.44 -5.33
C THR A 35 2.80 -1.08 -5.66
N GLU A 36 2.55 -2.27 -5.14
CA GLU A 36 1.29 -2.96 -5.36
C GLU A 36 0.11 -2.16 -4.82
N GLN A 37 0.27 -1.62 -3.63
CA GLN A 37 -0.80 -0.83 -3.02
C GLN A 37 -1.06 0.44 -3.81
N SER A 38 -0.03 1.07 -4.33
CA SER A 38 -0.19 2.28 -5.13
C SER A 38 -0.98 1.98 -6.40
N GLN A 39 -0.67 0.85 -7.04
CA GLN A 39 -1.41 0.44 -8.23
C GLN A 39 -2.86 0.13 -7.92
N LEU A 40 -3.09 -0.53 -6.81
CA LEU A 40 -4.44 -0.86 -6.37
C LEU A 40 -5.26 0.40 -6.11
N LEU A 41 -4.65 1.37 -5.44
CA LEU A 41 -5.32 2.64 -5.18
C LEU A 41 -5.64 3.38 -6.47
N ALA A 42 -4.73 3.38 -7.42
CA ALA A 42 -4.97 4.02 -8.71
C ALA A 42 -6.12 3.34 -9.44
N ASP A 43 -6.17 2.02 -9.40
CA ASP A 43 -7.25 1.29 -10.02
C ASP A 43 -8.59 1.60 -9.36
N GLN A 44 -8.59 1.67 -8.04
CA GLN A 44 -9.81 2.01 -7.31
C GLN A 44 -10.29 3.41 -7.63
N GLN A 45 -9.37 4.36 -7.74
CA GLN A 45 -9.73 5.72 -8.12
C GLN A 45 -10.36 5.76 -9.50
N ARG A 46 -9.79 5.00 -10.42
CA ARG A 46 -10.34 4.93 -11.78
C ARG A 46 -11.74 4.35 -11.76
N GLN A 47 -11.94 3.29 -11.00
CA GLN A 47 -13.25 2.67 -10.87
C GLN A 47 -14.25 3.64 -10.25
N LEU A 48 -13.85 4.36 -9.24
CA LEU A 48 -14.73 5.34 -8.61
C LEU A 48 -15.11 6.44 -9.59
N GLN A 49 -14.16 6.90 -10.38
CA GLN A 49 -14.45 7.93 -11.39
C GLN A 49 -15.45 7.42 -12.42
N LEU A 50 -15.29 6.18 -12.84
CA LEU A 50 -16.22 5.59 -13.80
C LEU A 50 -17.61 5.46 -13.20
N ILE A 51 -17.71 5.04 -11.97
CA ILE A 51 -18.99 4.93 -11.29
C ILE A 51 -19.63 6.31 -11.16
N TYR A 52 -18.84 7.28 -10.79
CA TYR A 52 -19.34 8.65 -10.63
C TYR A 52 -19.86 9.21 -11.94
N GLN A 53 -19.11 9.00 -13.01
CA GLN A 53 -19.54 9.44 -14.32
C GLN A 53 -20.82 8.76 -14.76
N LYS A 54 -20.94 7.49 -14.45
CA LYS A 54 -22.15 6.74 -14.80
C LYS A 54 -23.35 7.26 -14.04
N LEU A 55 -23.15 7.57 -12.75
CA LEU A 55 -24.23 8.13 -11.95
C LEU A 55 -24.66 9.50 -12.46
N GLU A 56 -23.70 10.33 -12.83
CA GLU A 56 -24.02 11.63 -13.40
C GLU A 56 -24.82 11.48 -14.69
N SER A 57 -24.41 10.57 -15.51
CA SER A 57 -25.07 10.31 -16.76
C SER A 57 -26.51 9.87 -16.54
N GLN A 58 -26.71 8.96 -15.62
CA GLN A 58 -28.03 8.46 -15.28
C GLN A 58 -28.89 9.56 -14.66
N THR A 59 -28.31 10.34 -13.80
CA THR A 59 -29.02 11.44 -13.18
C THR A 59 -29.50 12.44 -14.23
N ASN A 60 -28.63 12.79 -15.13
CA ASN A 60 -28.99 13.75 -16.17
C ASN A 60 -30.04 13.19 -17.10
N GLY A 61 -29.98 11.90 -17.39
CA GLY A 61 -30.89 11.28 -18.33
C GLY A 61 -32.21 10.84 -17.74
N SER A 62 -32.21 10.42 -16.47
CA SER A 62 -33.38 9.84 -15.84
C SER A 62 -33.96 10.70 -14.74
N GLN A 63 -33.30 11.78 -14.38
CA GLN A 63 -33.73 12.67 -13.32
C GLN A 63 -33.78 12.02 -11.96
N ILE A 64 -33.03 10.97 -11.79
CA ILE A 64 -32.90 10.38 -10.47
C ILE A 64 -31.98 11.26 -9.64
N GLN A 65 -32.39 11.53 -8.42
CA GLN A 65 -31.63 12.40 -7.56
C GLN A 65 -30.49 11.62 -6.92
N PRO A 66 -29.27 12.07 -7.09
CA PRO A 66 -28.13 11.32 -6.56
C PRO A 66 -28.13 11.17 -5.05
N PHE A 67 -28.61 12.18 -4.35
CA PHE A 67 -28.57 12.07 -2.90
C PHE A 67 -29.63 11.12 -2.37
N ASP A 68 -30.62 10.77 -3.15
CA ASP A 68 -31.56 9.72 -2.75
C ASP A 68 -30.83 8.40 -2.66
N LEU A 69 -29.95 8.14 -3.60
CA LEU A 69 -29.12 6.95 -3.52
C LEU A 69 -28.23 6.97 -2.30
N LEU A 70 -27.70 8.14 -1.99
CA LEU A 70 -26.83 8.28 -0.84
C LEU A 70 -27.59 8.16 0.45
N SER A 71 -28.82 8.71 0.51
CA SER A 71 -29.61 8.61 1.72
C SER A 71 -30.13 7.20 1.92
N ASP A 72 -30.39 6.48 0.85
CA ASP A 72 -30.82 5.09 0.98
C ASP A 72 -29.70 4.19 1.39
N ARG A 73 -28.49 4.63 1.22
CA ARG A 73 -27.36 3.81 1.59
C ARG A 73 -27.26 3.70 3.10
N PRO A 74 -27.29 2.50 3.62
CA PRO A 74 -27.16 2.34 5.07
C PRO A 74 -25.79 2.74 5.54
N PRO A 75 -25.71 3.43 6.64
CA PRO A 75 -24.42 3.84 7.17
C PRO A 75 -23.71 2.77 7.98
N HIS A 76 -23.99 1.58 7.72
CA HIS A 76 -23.52 0.50 8.56
C HIS A 76 -22.09 0.08 8.30
N TYR A 77 -21.41 0.68 7.40
CA TYR A 77 -20.01 0.30 7.19
C TYR A 77 -19.07 1.38 7.55
#